data_4554742dd964a81d315286b5d20893c0
#
_entry.id   4554742dd964a81d315286b5d20893c0
#
_cell.length_a   1.000
_cell.length_b   1.000
_cell.length_c   1.000
_cell.angle_alpha   90.00
_cell.angle_beta   90.00
_cell.angle_gamma   90.00
#
_symmetry.space_group_name_H-M   'P 1'
#
loop_
_entity.id
_entity.type
_entity.pdbx_description
1 polymer ?
#
loop_
_entity_poly.entity_id
_entity_poly.type
_entity_poly.pdbx_seq_one_letter_code
_entity_poly.pdbx_strand_id
1 'polypeptide(L)'
;KVESLSERLGDILADVSRTSDWAEEGDDASKNEGPLHESKYDVQVTLADQQADPNSPLYSVKSFDDLGLHEDLLKGIYAMKYTKPSKIQERALPLLLQNPPRNMIGQSQSGTGKTAAFVLTMLSRIDFSEEKTQALALAPSRELARQIMDVVQEMGKFTPVKTAFAIPDSIKRGQKVSAHLVVGTPGTVYEFLRT
;
A
#
# COMPACT_ATOMS: atom_id res chain seq x y z
N LYS A 1 2.19 -27.47 -11.53
CA LYS A 1 3.45 -27.09 -10.85
C LYS A 1 3.25 -25.67 -10.38
N VAL A 2 3.19 -25.49 -9.07
CA VAL A 2 3.11 -24.14 -8.46
C VAL A 2 4.54 -23.64 -8.45
N GLU A 3 4.83 -22.58 -9.23
CA GLU A 3 6.10 -21.85 -9.13
C GLU A 3 6.30 -21.36 -7.71
N SER A 4 7.50 -21.59 -7.18
CA SER A 4 7.79 -21.21 -5.80
C SER A 4 7.78 -19.68 -5.66
N LEU A 5 7.34 -19.18 -4.50
CA LEU A 5 7.35 -17.74 -4.18
C LEU A 5 8.75 -17.13 -4.38
N SER A 6 9.82 -17.91 -4.25
CA SER A 6 11.21 -17.47 -4.46
C SER A 6 11.54 -17.19 -5.94
N GLU A 7 10.98 -17.94 -6.89
CA GLU A 7 11.17 -17.69 -8.33
C GLU A 7 10.44 -16.42 -8.77
N ARG A 8 9.21 -16.22 -8.32
CA ARG A 8 8.44 -15.00 -8.62
C ARG A 8 9.02 -13.72 -8.00
N LEU A 9 9.64 -13.82 -6.83
CA LEU A 9 10.37 -12.71 -6.21
C LEU A 9 11.68 -12.40 -6.94
N GLY A 10 12.37 -13.40 -7.50
CA GLY A 10 13.56 -13.22 -8.30
C GLY A 10 13.30 -12.38 -9.56
N ASP A 11 12.19 -12.66 -10.25
CA ASP A 11 11.80 -11.92 -11.46
C ASP A 11 11.39 -10.48 -11.16
N ILE A 12 10.70 -10.24 -10.05
CA ILE A 12 10.32 -8.88 -9.60
C ILE A 12 11.57 -8.06 -9.21
N LEU A 13 12.57 -8.68 -8.59
CA LEU A 13 13.81 -8.01 -8.20
C LEU A 13 14.72 -7.68 -9.39
N ALA A 14 14.70 -8.51 -10.45
CA ALA A 14 15.44 -8.26 -11.67
C ALA A 14 14.87 -7.06 -12.47
N ASP A 15 13.58 -6.83 -12.40
CA ASP A 15 12.91 -5.72 -13.09
C ASP A 15 13.11 -4.38 -12.36
N VAL A 16 13.18 -4.39 -11.03
CA VAL A 16 13.42 -3.19 -10.21
C VAL A 16 14.81 -2.58 -10.44
N SER A 17 15.81 -3.38 -10.83
CA SER A 17 17.16 -2.88 -11.09
C SER A 17 17.31 -2.08 -12.41
N ARG A 18 16.28 -2.08 -13.26
CA ARG A 18 16.27 -1.36 -14.56
C ARG A 18 15.60 0.01 -14.52
N THR A 19 15.04 0.43 -13.39
CA THR A 19 14.23 1.66 -13.31
C THR A 19 14.84 2.75 -12.42
N SER A 20 16.17 2.93 -12.42
CA SER A 20 16.86 3.94 -11.58
C SER A 20 16.89 5.37 -12.13
N ASP A 21 16.13 5.69 -13.19
CA ASP A 21 16.27 6.96 -13.93
C ASP A 21 15.24 8.05 -13.56
N TRP A 22 14.50 7.93 -12.43
CA TRP A 22 13.44 8.89 -12.10
C TRP A 22 13.60 9.63 -10.75
N ALA A 23 14.80 9.68 -10.21
CA ALA A 23 15.07 10.19 -8.85
C ALA A 23 15.64 11.61 -8.77
N GLU A 24 15.42 12.48 -9.76
CA GLU A 24 15.77 13.90 -9.63
C GLU A 24 14.69 14.79 -10.24
N GLU A 25 13.89 15.45 -9.40
CA GLU A 25 13.39 16.83 -9.56
C GLU A 25 12.62 17.26 -8.29
N GLY A 26 13.17 18.15 -7.53
CA GLY A 26 12.97 19.54 -7.23
C GLY A 26 11.79 19.83 -6.27
N ASP A 27 12.14 20.21 -5.03
CA ASP A 27 11.28 20.89 -4.05
C ASP A 27 10.68 22.17 -4.64
N ASP A 28 9.36 22.32 -4.52
CA ASP A 28 8.74 23.63 -4.29
C ASP A 28 7.58 23.51 -3.32
N ALA A 29 7.82 24.03 -2.12
CA ALA A 29 6.88 23.97 -1.00
C ALA A 29 6.08 25.25 -0.98
N SER A 30 4.80 25.22 -1.32
CA SER A 30 3.84 26.24 -0.93
C SER A 30 2.52 25.66 -0.42
N LYS A 31 2.37 25.81 0.87
CA LYS A 31 1.16 25.88 1.70
C LYS A 31 -0.16 25.40 1.09
N ASN A 32 -0.64 24.22 1.54
CA ASN A 32 -2.07 24.01 1.69
C ASN A 32 -2.38 23.03 2.82
N GLU A 33 -3.42 23.32 3.57
CA GLU A 33 -3.81 22.69 4.81
C GLU A 33 -4.45 21.32 4.56
N GLY A 34 -3.67 20.25 4.73
CA GLY A 34 -4.13 18.88 4.66
C GLY A 34 -3.04 17.92 4.14
N PRO A 35 -3.05 16.64 4.55
CA PRO A 35 -2.03 15.68 4.15
C PRO A 35 -2.14 15.22 2.68
N LEU A 36 -3.13 15.70 1.93
CA LEU A 36 -3.36 15.31 0.53
C LEU A 36 -3.39 16.53 -0.39
N HIS A 37 -2.52 16.51 -1.40
CA HIS A 37 -2.55 17.50 -2.49
C HIS A 37 -3.76 17.22 -3.39
N GLU A 38 -4.64 18.20 -3.62
CA GLU A 38 -5.68 18.08 -4.64
C GLU A 38 -5.03 18.11 -6.03
N SER A 39 -4.88 16.94 -6.62
CA SER A 39 -4.36 16.82 -7.98
C SER A 39 -5.38 17.33 -8.99
N LYS A 40 -4.98 18.27 -9.86
CA LYS A 40 -5.78 18.74 -11.00
C LYS A 40 -5.79 17.76 -12.18
N TYR A 41 -5.02 16.67 -12.09
CA TYR A 41 -4.92 15.69 -13.16
C TYR A 41 -6.06 14.69 -13.13
N ASP A 42 -6.52 14.33 -14.31
CA ASP A 42 -7.51 13.26 -14.49
C ASP A 42 -6.84 11.90 -14.30
N VAL A 43 -7.41 11.07 -13.42
CA VAL A 43 -6.90 9.72 -13.16
C VAL A 43 -7.48 8.78 -14.22
N GLN A 44 -6.64 8.28 -15.13
CA GLN A 44 -7.04 7.24 -16.07
C GLN A 44 -6.85 5.87 -15.43
N VAL A 45 -7.90 5.05 -15.48
CA VAL A 45 -7.86 3.65 -15.08
C VAL A 45 -7.95 2.79 -16.33
N THR A 46 -6.87 2.05 -16.62
CA THR A 46 -6.89 1.04 -17.68
C THR A 46 -7.08 -0.33 -17.04
N LEU A 47 -8.18 -0.99 -17.37
CA LEU A 47 -8.46 -2.34 -16.89
C LEU A 47 -7.87 -3.35 -17.88
N ALA A 48 -7.27 -4.42 -17.36
CA ALA A 48 -6.75 -5.51 -18.19
C ALA A 48 -7.87 -6.25 -18.97
N ASP A 49 -9.09 -6.26 -18.43
CA ASP A 49 -10.30 -6.72 -19.12
C ASP A 49 -11.05 -5.54 -19.74
N GLN A 50 -11.11 -5.50 -21.05
CA GLN A 50 -11.80 -4.46 -21.84
C GLN A 50 -13.33 -4.42 -21.65
N GLN A 51 -13.90 -5.27 -20.81
CA GLN A 51 -15.35 -5.37 -20.60
C GLN A 51 -15.90 -4.50 -19.46
N ALA A 52 -15.06 -3.83 -18.70
CA ALA A 52 -15.52 -2.98 -17.61
C ALA A 52 -15.56 -1.51 -18.06
N ASP A 53 -16.74 -0.92 -18.06
CA ASP A 53 -16.95 0.50 -18.35
C ASP A 53 -16.24 1.38 -17.30
N PRO A 54 -15.22 2.16 -17.68
CA PRO A 54 -14.48 3.02 -16.75
C PRO A 54 -15.33 4.15 -16.15
N ASN A 55 -16.53 4.40 -16.69
CA ASN A 55 -17.48 5.38 -16.17
C ASN A 55 -18.56 4.76 -15.28
N SER A 56 -18.50 3.45 -15.02
CA SER A 56 -19.45 2.80 -14.12
C SER A 56 -19.38 3.40 -12.71
N PRO A 57 -20.52 3.70 -12.06
CA PRO A 57 -20.57 4.17 -10.67
C PRO A 57 -19.87 3.25 -9.68
N LEU A 58 -19.69 1.98 -10.01
CA LEU A 58 -18.97 0.98 -9.22
C LEU A 58 -17.47 1.28 -9.07
N TYR A 59 -16.92 2.18 -9.88
CA TYR A 59 -15.47 2.49 -9.88
C TYR A 59 -15.11 3.86 -9.28
N SER A 60 -16.06 4.55 -8.66
CA SER A 60 -15.79 5.85 -8.05
C SER A 60 -16.53 5.97 -6.73
N VAL A 61 -15.79 6.03 -5.63
CA VAL A 61 -16.33 6.14 -4.27
C VAL A 61 -16.03 7.54 -3.74
N LYS A 62 -17.05 8.23 -3.24
CA LYS A 62 -16.93 9.62 -2.76
C LYS A 62 -16.69 9.72 -1.25
N SER A 63 -16.98 8.67 -0.50
CA SER A 63 -16.75 8.58 0.95
C SER A 63 -15.99 7.31 1.30
N PHE A 64 -15.19 7.34 2.37
CA PHE A 64 -14.60 6.12 2.94
C PHE A 64 -15.64 5.20 3.57
N ASP A 65 -16.76 5.74 4.03
CA ASP A 65 -17.86 4.97 4.61
C ASP A 65 -18.52 4.03 3.58
N ASP A 66 -18.50 4.41 2.30
CA ASP A 66 -19.08 3.62 1.20
C ASP A 66 -18.21 2.39 0.82
N LEU A 67 -17.01 2.26 1.41
CA LEU A 67 -16.07 1.18 1.10
C LEU A 67 -16.32 -0.11 1.89
N GLY A 68 -17.25 -0.11 2.85
CA GLY A 68 -17.53 -1.27 3.70
C GLY A 68 -16.35 -1.68 4.60
N LEU A 69 -15.53 -0.71 5.00
CA LEU A 69 -14.38 -0.94 5.88
C LEU A 69 -14.83 -1.17 7.32
N HIS A 70 -13.99 -1.90 8.09
CA HIS A 70 -14.20 -2.05 9.51
C HIS A 70 -14.15 -0.69 10.23
N GLU A 71 -14.99 -0.50 11.25
CA GLU A 71 -15.10 0.78 11.99
C GLU A 71 -13.77 1.28 12.54
N ASP A 72 -12.90 0.40 13.00
CA ASP A 72 -11.59 0.77 13.55
C ASP A 72 -10.62 1.29 12.49
N LEU A 73 -10.74 0.82 11.23
CA LEU A 73 -10.01 1.39 10.10
C LEU A 73 -10.55 2.77 9.74
N LEU A 74 -11.86 2.96 9.74
CA LEU A 74 -12.48 4.26 9.52
C LEU A 74 -12.02 5.27 10.58
N LYS A 75 -11.99 4.88 11.86
CA LYS A 75 -11.43 5.71 12.95
C LYS A 75 -9.98 6.11 12.67
N GLY A 76 -9.15 5.17 12.19
CA GLY A 76 -7.76 5.42 11.81
C GLY A 76 -7.64 6.44 10.68
N ILE A 77 -8.42 6.29 9.61
CA ILE A 77 -8.46 7.19 8.46
C ILE A 77 -8.83 8.61 8.90
N TYR A 78 -9.90 8.75 9.69
CA TYR A 78 -10.37 10.06 10.16
C TYR A 78 -9.41 10.69 11.19
N ALA A 79 -8.75 9.90 12.02
CA ALA A 79 -7.70 10.38 12.93
C ALA A 79 -6.49 10.98 12.17
N MET A 80 -6.20 10.47 10.96
CA MET A 80 -5.20 11.03 10.04
C MET A 80 -5.71 12.26 9.28
N LYS A 81 -6.91 12.75 9.58
CA LYS A 81 -7.57 13.90 8.92
C LYS A 81 -7.90 13.67 7.44
N TYR A 82 -8.01 12.43 7.00
CA TYR A 82 -8.53 12.10 5.68
C TYR A 82 -10.06 12.15 5.72
N THR A 83 -10.66 13.23 5.25
CA THR A 83 -12.11 13.44 5.29
C THR A 83 -12.84 12.84 4.08
N LYS A 84 -12.16 12.79 2.94
CA LYS A 84 -12.68 12.21 1.69
C LYS A 84 -11.57 11.49 0.92
N PRO A 85 -11.87 10.48 0.10
CA PRO A 85 -10.89 9.86 -0.77
C PRO A 85 -10.32 10.86 -1.79
N SER A 86 -9.03 10.75 -2.08
CA SER A 86 -8.42 11.44 -3.21
C SER A 86 -8.84 10.80 -4.54
N LYS A 87 -8.63 11.48 -5.68
CA LYS A 87 -9.01 10.97 -7.01
C LYS A 87 -8.46 9.57 -7.30
N ILE A 88 -7.21 9.28 -6.90
CA ILE A 88 -6.66 7.94 -7.09
C ILE A 88 -7.31 6.93 -6.15
N GLN A 89 -7.62 7.32 -4.92
CA GLN A 89 -8.30 6.46 -3.95
C GLN A 89 -9.73 6.17 -4.36
N GLU A 90 -10.49 7.17 -4.84
CA GLU A 90 -11.86 7.00 -5.35
C GLU A 90 -11.97 5.89 -6.39
N ARG A 91 -10.96 5.76 -7.27
CA ARG A 91 -10.95 4.78 -8.36
C ARG A 91 -10.24 3.47 -7.99
N ALA A 92 -9.16 3.53 -7.20
CA ALA A 92 -8.36 2.36 -6.87
C ALA A 92 -9.01 1.49 -5.80
N LEU A 93 -9.54 2.09 -4.73
CA LEU A 93 -10.03 1.34 -3.57
C LEU A 93 -11.18 0.38 -3.92
N PRO A 94 -12.20 0.75 -4.70
CA PRO A 94 -13.25 -0.20 -5.08
C PRO A 94 -12.70 -1.45 -5.78
N LEU A 95 -11.69 -1.28 -6.64
CA LEU A 95 -11.04 -2.39 -7.37
C LEU A 95 -10.17 -3.26 -6.45
N LEU A 96 -9.43 -2.62 -5.55
CA LEU A 96 -8.52 -3.30 -4.63
C LEU A 96 -9.25 -4.04 -3.50
N LEU A 97 -10.43 -3.56 -3.10
CA LEU A 97 -11.22 -4.13 -2.01
C LEU A 97 -12.21 -5.19 -2.45
N GLN A 98 -12.49 -5.30 -3.77
CA GLN A 98 -13.42 -6.31 -4.27
C GLN A 98 -12.92 -7.75 -4.07
N ASN A 99 -13.83 -8.72 -4.07
CA ASN A 99 -13.55 -10.15 -4.06
C ASN A 99 -13.98 -10.80 -5.39
N PRO A 100 -13.10 -11.57 -6.04
CA PRO A 100 -11.71 -11.87 -5.69
C PRO A 100 -10.79 -10.63 -5.83
N PRO A 101 -9.66 -10.59 -5.08
CA PRO A 101 -8.72 -9.48 -5.16
C PRO A 101 -8.09 -9.37 -6.56
N ARG A 102 -7.90 -8.14 -7.04
CA ARG A 102 -7.24 -7.89 -8.33
C ARG A 102 -5.88 -7.22 -8.15
N ASN A 103 -4.97 -7.55 -9.03
CA ASN A 103 -3.69 -6.85 -9.15
C ASN A 103 -3.91 -5.47 -9.78
N MET A 104 -3.13 -4.48 -9.36
CA MET A 104 -3.20 -3.14 -9.91
C MET A 104 -1.80 -2.51 -9.99
N ILE A 105 -1.55 -1.79 -11.06
CA ILE A 105 -0.42 -0.87 -11.18
C ILE A 105 -0.98 0.53 -11.02
N GLY A 106 -0.54 1.24 -9.97
CA GLY A 106 -0.97 2.61 -9.69
C GLY A 106 0.18 3.59 -9.85
N GLN A 107 0.13 4.44 -10.89
CA GLN A 107 1.08 5.49 -11.14
C GLN A 107 0.41 6.85 -10.98
N SER A 108 0.98 7.71 -10.15
CA SER A 108 0.55 9.09 -10.01
C SER A 108 1.63 9.90 -9.31
N GLN A 109 1.51 11.22 -9.32
CA GLN A 109 2.45 12.12 -8.65
C GLN A 109 2.60 11.84 -7.16
N SER A 110 3.67 12.33 -6.56
CA SER A 110 3.86 12.28 -5.11
C SER A 110 2.74 13.06 -4.39
N GLY A 111 2.36 12.63 -3.18
CA GLY A 111 1.33 13.32 -2.39
C GLY A 111 -0.12 13.08 -2.82
N THR A 112 -0.40 12.28 -3.85
CA THR A 112 -1.77 12.02 -4.32
C THR A 112 -2.54 10.99 -3.49
N GLY A 113 -1.90 10.33 -2.51
CA GLY A 113 -2.55 9.37 -1.62
C GLY A 113 -2.37 7.90 -2.00
N LYS A 114 -1.41 7.57 -2.89
CA LYS A 114 -1.11 6.17 -3.26
C LYS A 114 -0.79 5.29 -2.06
N THR A 115 0.10 5.79 -1.16
CA THR A 115 0.50 5.04 0.03
C THR A 115 -0.69 4.70 0.90
N ALA A 116 -1.56 5.68 1.18
CA ALA A 116 -2.77 5.42 1.95
C ALA A 116 -3.70 4.42 1.26
N ALA A 117 -3.80 4.43 -0.08
CA ALA A 117 -4.64 3.49 -0.81
C ALA A 117 -4.18 2.03 -0.62
N PHE A 118 -2.90 1.72 -0.83
CA PHE A 118 -2.43 0.35 -0.67
C PHE A 118 -2.33 -0.08 0.80
N VAL A 119 -1.98 0.83 1.71
CA VAL A 119 -1.98 0.53 3.15
C VAL A 119 -3.38 0.17 3.63
N LEU A 120 -4.38 0.97 3.26
CA LEU A 120 -5.77 0.69 3.60
C LEU A 120 -6.22 -0.67 3.03
N THR A 121 -5.84 -0.97 1.80
CA THR A 121 -6.13 -2.27 1.17
C THR A 121 -5.50 -3.43 1.94
N MET A 122 -4.23 -3.31 2.35
CA MET A 122 -3.58 -4.35 3.16
C MET A 122 -4.28 -4.55 4.48
N LEU A 123 -4.53 -3.46 5.23
CA LEU A 123 -5.16 -3.52 6.55
C LEU A 123 -6.58 -4.09 6.51
N SER A 124 -7.36 -3.76 5.48
CA SER A 124 -8.73 -4.26 5.32
C SER A 124 -8.82 -5.75 4.99
N ARG A 125 -7.71 -6.37 4.55
CA ARG A 125 -7.66 -7.80 4.17
C ARG A 125 -7.02 -8.69 5.21
N ILE A 126 -6.51 -8.13 6.30
CA ILE A 126 -5.89 -8.89 7.38
C ILE A 126 -6.97 -9.53 8.24
N ASP A 127 -6.88 -10.83 8.42
CA ASP A 127 -7.57 -11.55 9.47
C ASP A 127 -6.73 -11.50 10.76
N PHE A 128 -7.17 -10.71 11.71
CA PHE A 128 -6.43 -10.50 12.97
C PHE A 128 -6.45 -11.73 13.90
N SER A 129 -7.27 -12.74 13.62
CA SER A 129 -7.29 -13.99 14.38
C SER A 129 -6.14 -14.92 14.00
N GLU A 130 -5.53 -14.74 12.83
CA GLU A 130 -4.44 -15.55 12.34
C GLU A 130 -3.07 -14.91 12.61
N GLU A 131 -2.28 -15.49 13.50
CA GLU A 131 -0.94 -15.00 13.86
C GLU A 131 0.12 -15.36 12.81
N LYS A 132 -0.09 -14.97 11.55
CA LYS A 132 0.85 -15.14 10.44
C LYS A 132 0.97 -13.86 9.62
N THR A 133 2.04 -13.76 8.85
CA THR A 133 2.21 -12.66 7.90
C THR A 133 1.25 -12.82 6.73
N GLN A 134 0.38 -11.84 6.51
CA GLN A 134 -0.65 -11.83 5.49
C GLN A 134 -0.45 -10.71 4.47
N ALA A 135 0.32 -9.68 4.83
CA ALA A 135 0.63 -8.57 3.93
C ALA A 135 2.11 -8.21 4.00
N LEU A 136 2.67 -7.87 2.83
CA LEU A 136 4.06 -7.45 2.68
C LEU A 136 4.13 -6.20 1.81
N ALA A 137 4.76 -5.14 2.33
CA ALA A 137 5.08 -3.94 1.57
C ALA A 137 6.59 -3.84 1.34
N LEU A 138 6.99 -3.73 0.08
CA LEU A 138 8.39 -3.54 -0.31
C LEU A 138 8.64 -2.11 -0.75
N ALA A 139 9.68 -1.50 -0.22
CA ALA A 139 10.12 -0.16 -0.59
C ALA A 139 11.56 -0.19 -1.10
N PRO A 140 11.91 0.62 -2.12
CA PRO A 140 13.26 0.63 -2.69
C PRO A 140 14.31 1.18 -1.72
N SER A 141 13.90 1.99 -0.73
CA SER A 141 14.80 2.58 0.25
C SER A 141 14.29 2.39 1.69
N ARG A 142 15.21 2.47 2.66
CA ARG A 142 14.88 2.44 4.09
C ARG A 142 13.98 3.61 4.49
N GLU A 143 14.21 4.77 3.89
CA GLU A 143 13.46 6.00 4.13
C GLU A 143 11.99 5.81 3.75
N LEU A 144 11.73 5.37 2.52
CA LEU A 144 10.38 5.10 2.06
C LEU A 144 9.71 3.98 2.85
N ALA A 145 10.46 2.94 3.25
CA ALA A 145 9.95 1.89 4.11
C ALA A 145 9.47 2.45 5.47
N ARG A 146 10.20 3.41 6.05
CA ARG A 146 9.77 4.10 7.28
C ARG A 146 8.50 4.90 7.07
N GLN A 147 8.43 5.71 6.02
CA GLN A 147 7.24 6.49 5.69
C GLN A 147 5.99 5.59 5.49
N ILE A 148 6.17 4.43 4.85
CA ILE A 148 5.07 3.45 4.70
C ILE A 148 4.68 2.89 6.08
N MET A 149 5.65 2.53 6.92
CA MET A 149 5.38 2.00 8.26
C MET A 149 4.62 3.02 9.13
N ASP A 150 5.00 4.29 9.08
CA ASP A 150 4.31 5.37 9.81
C ASP A 150 2.83 5.44 9.38
N VAL A 151 2.55 5.37 8.09
CA VAL A 151 1.16 5.33 7.59
C VAL A 151 0.42 4.06 8.05
N VAL A 152 1.09 2.90 8.05
CA VAL A 152 0.50 1.64 8.55
C VAL A 152 0.14 1.75 10.02
N GLN A 153 1.03 2.30 10.85
CA GLN A 153 0.82 2.42 12.29
C GLN A 153 -0.29 3.43 12.63
N GLU A 154 -0.29 4.60 11.97
CA GLU A 154 -1.32 5.60 12.21
C GLU A 154 -2.70 5.13 11.72
N MET A 155 -2.78 4.54 10.54
CA MET A 155 -4.05 4.07 9.97
C MET A 155 -4.58 2.84 10.72
N GLY A 156 -3.69 1.93 11.13
CA GLY A 156 -4.02 0.72 11.88
C GLY A 156 -4.14 0.92 13.40
N LYS A 157 -4.02 2.13 13.91
CA LYS A 157 -3.90 2.49 15.33
C LYS A 157 -5.00 1.91 16.23
N PHE A 158 -6.21 1.80 15.71
CA PHE A 158 -7.36 1.27 16.46
C PHE A 158 -7.63 -0.20 16.18
N THR A 159 -6.82 -0.86 15.36
CA THR A 159 -6.91 -2.28 15.04
C THR A 159 -5.89 -3.09 15.83
N PRO A 160 -6.09 -4.40 16.03
CA PRO A 160 -5.10 -5.26 16.66
C PRO A 160 -3.97 -5.70 15.72
N VAL A 161 -3.67 -4.93 14.66
CA VAL A 161 -2.63 -5.26 13.70
C VAL A 161 -1.25 -5.34 14.37
N LYS A 162 -0.56 -6.45 14.14
CA LYS A 162 0.85 -6.63 14.51
C LYS A 162 1.70 -6.32 13.29
N THR A 163 2.66 -5.40 13.42
CA THR A 163 3.54 -4.98 12.33
C THR A 163 4.99 -5.35 12.61
N ALA A 164 5.76 -5.63 11.57
CA ALA A 164 7.20 -5.81 11.66
C ALA A 164 7.92 -5.01 10.57
N PHE A 165 9.11 -4.55 10.91
CA PHE A 165 9.92 -3.69 10.07
C PHE A 165 11.16 -4.44 9.62
N ALA A 166 11.23 -4.78 8.32
CA ALA A 166 12.33 -5.56 7.73
C ALA A 166 13.29 -4.64 6.93
N ILE A 167 14.09 -3.88 7.67
CA ILE A 167 15.23 -3.10 7.14
C ILE A 167 16.53 -3.61 7.75
N PRO A 168 17.70 -3.32 7.16
CA PRO A 168 18.97 -3.67 7.77
C PRO A 168 19.04 -3.21 9.24
N ASP A 169 19.56 -4.08 10.09
CA ASP A 169 19.70 -3.90 11.54
C ASP A 169 18.43 -3.92 12.40
N SER A 170 17.24 -4.06 11.80
CA SER A 170 15.96 -4.11 12.54
C SER A 170 15.59 -5.52 13.03
N ILE A 171 16.05 -6.56 12.36
CA ILE A 171 15.71 -7.95 12.66
C ILE A 171 17.00 -8.77 12.77
N LYS A 172 17.11 -9.56 13.83
CA LYS A 172 18.23 -10.52 13.99
C LYS A 172 18.01 -11.73 13.08
N ARG A 173 19.10 -12.21 12.48
CA ARG A 173 19.10 -13.39 11.63
C ARG A 173 18.51 -14.60 12.39
N GLY A 174 17.53 -15.29 11.81
CA GLY A 174 16.85 -16.43 12.45
C GLY A 174 15.74 -16.05 13.44
N GLN A 175 15.39 -14.78 13.58
CA GLN A 175 14.28 -14.35 14.42
C GLN A 175 12.96 -14.63 13.70
N LYS A 176 12.09 -15.45 14.31
CA LYS A 176 10.71 -15.61 13.83
C LYS A 176 9.94 -14.31 14.04
N VAL A 177 9.29 -13.83 12.99
CA VAL A 177 8.43 -12.64 13.06
C VAL A 177 6.98 -13.10 13.07
N SER A 178 6.31 -12.85 14.18
CA SER A 178 4.86 -13.00 14.31
C SER A 178 4.23 -11.62 14.11
N ALA A 179 4.01 -11.26 12.86
CA ALA A 179 3.37 -10.01 12.48
C ALA A 179 2.42 -10.24 11.32
N HIS A 180 1.27 -9.55 11.33
CA HIS A 180 0.29 -9.61 10.25
C HIS A 180 0.79 -8.88 9.00
N LEU A 181 1.50 -7.78 9.18
CA LEU A 181 2.00 -6.95 8.10
C LEU A 181 3.50 -6.65 8.29
N VAL A 182 4.27 -6.87 7.23
CA VAL A 182 5.70 -6.59 7.19
C VAL A 182 5.96 -5.47 6.18
N VAL A 183 6.76 -4.48 6.57
CA VAL A 183 7.26 -3.43 5.67
C VAL A 183 8.77 -3.52 5.64
N GLY A 184 9.37 -3.51 4.45
CA GLY A 184 10.83 -3.60 4.38
C GLY A 184 11.42 -3.30 3.02
N THR A 185 12.75 -3.42 2.97
CA THR A 185 13.50 -3.32 1.72
C THR A 185 13.74 -4.72 1.13
N PRO A 186 13.79 -4.86 -0.21
CA PRO A 186 13.86 -6.17 -0.87
C PRO A 186 14.98 -7.06 -0.36
N GLY A 187 16.20 -6.52 -0.19
CA GLY A 187 17.35 -7.29 0.27
C GLY A 187 17.15 -7.89 1.67
N THR A 188 16.66 -7.11 2.63
CA THR A 188 16.42 -7.59 4.00
C THR A 188 15.25 -8.57 4.05
N VAL A 189 14.17 -8.31 3.31
CA VAL A 189 13.03 -9.23 3.22
C VAL A 189 13.44 -10.56 2.59
N TYR A 190 14.26 -10.53 1.55
CA TYR A 190 14.79 -11.76 0.92
C TYR A 190 15.62 -12.61 1.90
N GLU A 191 16.53 -12.00 2.65
CA GLU A 191 17.29 -12.71 3.69
C GLU A 191 16.37 -13.31 4.76
N PHE A 192 15.31 -12.60 5.08
CA PHE A 192 14.30 -13.03 6.05
C PHE A 192 13.50 -14.25 5.59
N LEU A 193 13.15 -14.33 4.30
CA LEU A 193 12.40 -15.46 3.74
C LEU A 193 13.25 -16.73 3.54
N ARG A 194 14.57 -16.62 3.61
CA ARG A 194 15.51 -17.76 3.47
C ARG A 194 15.83 -18.46 4.79
N THR A 195 15.47 -17.88 5.92
CA THR A 195 15.70 -18.43 7.25
C THR A 195 14.48 -19.09 7.82
#